data_2fb8b7bbe72fdfe80cef885e115d0c42
#
_entry.id   2fb8b7bbe72fdfe80cef885e115d0c42
#
_cell.length_a   1.000
_cell.length_b   1.000
_cell.length_c   1.000
_cell.angle_alpha   90.00
_cell.angle_beta   90.00
_cell.angle_gamma   90.00
#
_symmetry.space_group_name_H-M   'P 1'
#
loop_
_entity.id
_entity.type
_entity.pdbx_description
1 polymer ?
#
loop_
_entity_poly.entity_id
_entity_poly.type
_entity_poly.pdbx_seq_one_letter_code
_entity_poly.pdbx_strand_id
1 'polypeptide(L)'
;MNVLMFTNTFVPHVGGVTHSILALRGELLRRGHRVLVVAPAYAGHRTDEPGVLRVPAIADAGGTGYALPIPLSRHIRDEVEAFGPDVIHAHHPFLLGDTALRTAASLGVPAVYTFHTRYDHYLGRAAGIDGGRIERLARRLAEGFADMTDAVIAPSESVRALIAAHGVTAPIRVIPTGIDLARMGAGDRGAMRARLGLGADDFAVGHLGRLTEEKNLRYLAEAVALFLGHHARARFILLGHGPMRAALDDHFAAAGVAAQVHALDVLESDEIASFYAAMDVFAFASLSETQGLVVTEAMAAGVPVVALDAPGVREGLGRAGGGRLLPAGARPEAFAAALAVFASLSVADLSRLRDAARTGAARFSLEAMGDGVETLYADLIRNGRQAEAPTARGVWTGAWAELTAEAGIVENILHAIGAALRPEPSEPAP
;
A
#
# COMPACT_ATOMS: atom_id res chain seq x y z
N MET A 1 3.69 -7.13 23.93
CA MET A 1 4.75 -7.66 23.06
C MET A 1 5.67 -6.52 22.64
N ASN A 2 6.93 -6.84 22.40
CA ASN A 2 7.89 -5.94 21.77
C ASN A 2 7.96 -6.28 20.27
N VAL A 3 7.51 -5.40 19.43
CA VAL A 3 7.45 -5.61 17.97
C VAL A 3 8.53 -4.77 17.29
N LEU A 4 9.42 -5.43 16.55
CA LEU A 4 10.47 -4.78 15.79
C LEU A 4 10.11 -4.77 14.29
N MET A 5 9.95 -3.59 13.70
CA MET A 5 9.59 -3.42 12.30
C MET A 5 10.80 -2.97 11.47
N PHE A 6 10.99 -3.54 10.29
CA PHE A 6 12.02 -3.13 9.33
C PHE A 6 11.39 -2.64 8.04
N THR A 7 11.80 -1.46 7.58
CA THR A 7 11.25 -0.87 6.36
C THR A 7 12.28 -0.06 5.57
N ASN A 8 12.27 -0.16 4.25
CA ASN A 8 13.13 0.63 3.36
C ASN A 8 12.55 2.03 3.07
N THR A 9 11.31 2.30 3.47
CA THR A 9 10.64 3.61 3.30
C THR A 9 9.87 3.97 4.55
N PHE A 10 10.06 5.21 5.03
CA PHE A 10 9.33 5.74 6.19
C PHE A 10 9.22 7.25 6.07
N VAL A 11 8.52 7.91 7.01
CA VAL A 11 8.46 9.37 7.03
C VAL A 11 9.86 9.99 6.96
N PRO A 12 10.07 11.08 6.20
CA PRO A 12 9.10 11.97 5.55
C PRO A 12 8.56 11.48 4.21
N HIS A 13 9.06 10.34 3.68
CA HIS A 13 8.54 9.78 2.44
C HIS A 13 7.11 9.24 2.67
N VAL A 14 6.13 9.82 1.94
CA VAL A 14 4.72 9.47 2.05
C VAL A 14 4.32 8.51 0.93
N GLY A 15 3.72 7.38 1.29
CA GLY A 15 3.25 6.36 0.34
C GLY A 15 2.42 5.30 1.05
N GLY A 16 1.78 4.42 0.30
CA GLY A 16 0.89 3.38 0.86
C GLY A 16 1.58 2.49 1.91
N VAL A 17 2.85 2.14 1.71
CA VAL A 17 3.64 1.36 2.67
C VAL A 17 3.84 2.13 3.96
N THR A 18 4.26 3.40 3.88
CA THR A 18 4.45 4.26 5.05
C THR A 18 3.16 4.43 5.84
N HIS A 19 2.03 4.67 5.14
CA HIS A 19 0.71 4.76 5.79
C HIS A 19 0.34 3.47 6.50
N SER A 20 0.57 2.31 5.88
CA SER A 20 0.29 1.00 6.49
C SER A 20 1.12 0.78 7.75
N ILE A 21 2.42 1.13 7.74
CA ILE A 21 3.30 0.99 8.89
C ILE A 21 2.87 1.93 10.02
N LEU A 22 2.55 3.19 9.71
CA LEU A 22 2.09 4.17 10.70
C LEU A 22 0.77 3.74 11.34
N ALA A 23 -0.17 3.25 10.54
CA ALA A 23 -1.46 2.73 11.02
C ALA A 23 -1.26 1.54 11.97
N LEU A 24 -0.45 0.55 11.56
CA LEU A 24 -0.15 -0.62 12.39
C LEU A 24 0.62 -0.25 13.66
N ARG A 25 1.67 0.58 13.54
CA ARG A 25 2.44 1.07 14.69
C ARG A 25 1.54 1.78 15.70
N GLY A 26 0.71 2.71 15.21
CA GLY A 26 -0.21 3.46 16.06
C GLY A 26 -1.20 2.56 16.80
N GLU A 27 -1.77 1.60 16.12
CA GLU A 27 -2.73 0.66 16.71
C GLU A 27 -2.07 -0.28 17.73
N LEU A 28 -0.87 -0.80 17.44
CA LEU A 28 -0.13 -1.63 18.41
C LEU A 28 0.28 -0.85 19.66
N LEU A 29 0.72 0.41 19.51
CA LEU A 29 1.02 1.29 20.65
C LEU A 29 -0.23 1.57 21.50
N ARG A 30 -1.38 1.82 20.85
CA ARG A 30 -2.67 2.03 21.54
C ARG A 30 -3.10 0.80 22.35
N ARG A 31 -2.73 -0.40 21.89
CA ARG A 31 -2.97 -1.68 22.58
C ARG A 31 -1.95 -1.98 23.68
N GLY A 32 -1.00 -1.07 23.95
CA GLY A 32 0.00 -1.22 24.99
C GLY A 32 1.22 -2.07 24.61
N HIS A 33 1.42 -2.35 23.32
CA HIS A 33 2.64 -2.97 22.81
C HIS A 33 3.77 -1.96 22.70
N ARG A 34 5.01 -2.41 22.75
CA ARG A 34 6.18 -1.60 22.40
C ARG A 34 6.53 -1.84 20.96
N VAL A 35 6.78 -0.76 20.19
CA VAL A 35 7.13 -0.87 18.77
C VAL A 35 8.39 -0.04 18.50
N LEU A 36 9.38 -0.68 17.87
CA LEU A 36 10.58 -0.05 17.35
C LEU A 36 10.61 -0.23 15.83
N VAL A 37 10.79 0.87 15.09
CA VAL A 37 10.87 0.86 13.62
C VAL A 37 12.31 1.14 13.21
N VAL A 38 12.92 0.25 12.46
CA VAL A 38 14.21 0.45 11.78
C VAL A 38 13.96 0.95 10.37
N ALA A 39 14.42 2.16 10.06
CA ALA A 39 14.12 2.86 8.83
C ALA A 39 15.31 3.70 8.33
N PRO A 40 15.37 4.05 7.02
CA PRO A 40 16.44 4.89 6.50
C PRO A 40 16.42 6.30 7.08
N ALA A 41 17.61 6.90 7.25
CA ALA A 41 17.75 8.31 7.51
C ALA A 41 17.52 9.12 6.23
N TYR A 42 16.88 10.28 6.36
CA TYR A 42 16.65 11.22 5.25
C TYR A 42 17.38 12.53 5.53
N ALA A 43 17.98 13.12 4.52
CA ALA A 43 18.69 14.39 4.65
C ALA A 43 17.77 15.50 5.17
N GLY A 44 18.22 16.23 6.19
CA GLY A 44 17.44 17.32 6.79
C GLY A 44 16.27 16.90 7.68
N HIS A 45 16.08 15.60 7.91
CA HIS A 45 15.03 15.10 8.80
C HIS A 45 15.61 14.67 10.16
N ARG A 46 14.78 14.78 11.22
CA ARG A 46 15.17 14.37 12.58
C ARG A 46 15.53 12.89 12.65
N THR A 47 16.56 12.58 13.43
CA THR A 47 17.00 11.21 13.68
C THR A 47 16.60 10.70 15.07
N ASP A 48 16.12 11.59 15.94
CA ASP A 48 15.77 11.35 17.36
C ASP A 48 14.25 11.15 17.59
N GLU A 49 13.57 10.54 16.62
CA GLU A 49 12.15 10.23 16.73
C GLU A 49 11.91 9.04 17.67
N PRO A 50 11.08 9.20 18.74
CA PRO A 50 10.82 8.11 19.69
C PRO A 50 10.28 6.84 19.03
N GLY A 51 10.91 5.69 19.29
CA GLY A 51 10.54 4.40 18.72
C GLY A 51 10.88 4.24 17.23
N VAL A 52 11.81 5.06 16.71
CA VAL A 52 12.36 4.91 15.37
C VAL A 52 13.89 4.91 15.42
N LEU A 53 14.49 3.86 14.92
CA LEU A 53 15.94 3.74 14.76
C LEU A 53 16.31 4.04 13.30
N ARG A 54 16.97 5.17 13.09
CA ARG A 54 17.40 5.59 11.75
C ARG A 54 18.75 4.99 11.38
N VAL A 55 18.79 4.32 10.23
CA VAL A 55 20.03 3.76 9.68
C VAL A 55 20.59 4.66 8.59
N PRO A 56 21.92 4.70 8.40
CA PRO A 56 22.53 5.41 7.29
C PRO A 56 21.90 5.03 5.95
N ALA A 57 21.75 6.00 5.06
CA ALA A 57 21.16 5.78 3.75
C ALA A 57 21.81 6.68 2.69
N ILE A 58 21.81 6.22 1.45
CA ILE A 58 22.18 7.04 0.29
C ILE A 58 20.93 7.86 -0.06
N ALA A 59 21.04 9.18 0.08
CA ALA A 59 19.93 10.09 -0.20
C ALA A 59 19.63 10.13 -1.70
N ASP A 60 18.34 10.27 -2.01
CA ASP A 60 17.81 10.48 -3.37
C ASP A 60 18.39 9.53 -4.43
N ALA A 61 18.38 8.25 -4.13
CA ALA A 61 18.87 7.21 -5.05
C ALA A 61 18.11 7.28 -6.40
N GLY A 62 18.80 7.81 -7.41
CA GLY A 62 18.27 7.93 -8.77
C GLY A 62 17.24 9.05 -9.00
N GLY A 63 17.19 10.12 -8.18
CA GLY A 63 16.26 11.24 -8.37
C GLY A 63 14.80 10.90 -8.03
N THR A 64 14.59 9.86 -7.25
CA THR A 64 13.25 9.33 -6.94
C THR A 64 12.67 9.82 -5.61
N GLY A 65 13.46 10.58 -4.82
CA GLY A 65 13.12 10.96 -3.46
C GLY A 65 13.22 9.81 -2.44
N TYR A 66 13.66 8.60 -2.86
CA TYR A 66 13.88 7.46 -1.97
C TYR A 66 15.29 7.50 -1.36
N ALA A 67 15.40 7.24 -0.07
CA ALA A 67 16.66 6.98 0.59
C ALA A 67 16.93 5.47 0.58
N LEU A 68 18.08 5.05 0.01
CA LEU A 68 18.48 3.64 -0.02
C LEU A 68 19.22 3.30 1.27
N PRO A 69 18.66 2.48 2.17
CA PRO A 69 19.28 2.17 3.45
C PRO A 69 20.55 1.33 3.25
N ILE A 70 21.56 1.62 4.10
CA ILE A 70 22.78 0.83 4.21
C ILE A 70 22.65 -0.05 5.45
N PRO A 71 22.46 -1.38 5.29
CA PRO A 71 22.08 -2.28 6.41
C PRO A 71 23.24 -2.62 7.35
N LEU A 72 24.40 -2.02 7.21
CA LEU A 72 25.63 -2.33 7.94
C LEU A 72 25.81 -1.40 9.15
N SER A 73 25.23 -1.71 10.30
CA SER A 73 25.52 -0.98 11.52
C SER A 73 25.52 -1.88 12.75
N ARG A 74 26.68 -1.94 13.43
CA ARG A 74 26.77 -2.52 14.78
C ARG A 74 25.82 -1.85 15.77
N HIS A 75 25.59 -0.54 15.57
CA HIS A 75 24.66 0.24 16.38
C HIS A 75 23.23 -0.28 16.36
N ILE A 76 22.77 -0.85 15.22
CA ILE A 76 21.44 -1.47 15.14
C ILE A 76 21.37 -2.67 16.09
N ARG A 77 22.41 -3.49 16.17
CA ARG A 77 22.42 -4.70 16.99
C ARG A 77 22.24 -4.37 18.46
N ASP A 78 23.01 -3.43 19.00
CA ASP A 78 22.97 -3.06 20.41
C ASP A 78 21.59 -2.52 20.82
N GLU A 79 21.00 -1.65 20.00
CA GLU A 79 19.66 -1.09 20.23
C GLU A 79 18.55 -2.16 20.12
N VAL A 80 18.66 -3.08 19.17
CA VAL A 80 17.71 -4.17 18.98
C VAL A 80 17.78 -5.18 20.12
N GLU A 81 19.00 -5.55 20.57
CA GLU A 81 19.18 -6.43 21.72
C GLU A 81 18.64 -5.80 23.01
N ALA A 82 18.88 -4.51 23.23
CA ALA A 82 18.33 -3.77 24.36
C ALA A 82 16.79 -3.64 24.29
N PHE A 83 16.22 -3.56 23.10
CA PHE A 83 14.76 -3.54 22.90
C PHE A 83 14.12 -4.90 23.24
N GLY A 84 14.79 -6.02 22.96
CA GLY A 84 14.34 -7.38 23.23
C GLY A 84 13.04 -7.71 22.47
N PRO A 85 13.05 -7.82 21.12
CA PRO A 85 11.84 -8.08 20.35
C PRO A 85 11.29 -9.50 20.63
N ASP A 86 9.96 -9.61 20.69
CA ASP A 86 9.23 -10.88 20.70
C ASP A 86 8.94 -11.38 19.28
N VAL A 87 8.87 -10.47 18.31
CA VAL A 87 8.56 -10.72 16.89
C VAL A 87 9.20 -9.65 16.01
N ILE A 88 9.63 -10.07 14.82
CA ILE A 88 10.17 -9.17 13.79
C ILE A 88 9.21 -9.10 12.62
N HIS A 89 8.94 -7.88 12.14
CA HIS A 89 8.04 -7.64 11.02
C HIS A 89 8.76 -6.88 9.89
N ALA A 90 9.01 -7.55 8.77
CA ALA A 90 9.57 -6.96 7.56
C ALA A 90 8.46 -6.38 6.66
N HIS A 91 8.67 -5.16 6.18
CA HIS A 91 7.76 -4.51 5.23
C HIS A 91 8.32 -4.43 3.80
N HIS A 92 9.53 -4.92 3.58
CA HIS A 92 10.18 -5.01 2.27
C HIS A 92 11.01 -6.29 2.19
N PRO A 93 11.13 -6.94 1.01
CA PRO A 93 11.77 -8.25 0.87
C PRO A 93 13.27 -8.19 0.54
N PHE A 94 13.93 -7.06 0.75
CA PHE A 94 15.37 -6.86 0.50
C PHE A 94 15.93 -5.71 1.35
N LEU A 95 17.25 -5.56 1.41
CA LEU A 95 17.96 -4.56 2.21
C LEU A 95 17.64 -4.71 3.70
N LEU A 96 16.81 -3.81 4.28
CA LEU A 96 16.38 -3.93 5.67
C LEU A 96 15.48 -5.16 5.90
N GLY A 97 14.85 -5.71 4.88
CA GLY A 97 14.18 -7.01 4.95
C GLY A 97 15.17 -8.13 5.22
N ASP A 98 16.27 -8.21 4.47
CA ASP A 98 17.33 -9.19 4.72
C ASP A 98 17.92 -9.03 6.14
N THR A 99 18.05 -7.78 6.61
CA THR A 99 18.47 -7.51 7.99
C THR A 99 17.45 -8.02 9.00
N ALA A 100 16.15 -7.92 8.71
CA ALA A 100 15.09 -8.47 9.54
C ALA A 100 15.22 -10.00 9.70
N LEU A 101 15.46 -10.74 8.59
CA LEU A 101 15.64 -12.19 8.63
C LEU A 101 16.88 -12.60 9.45
N ARG A 102 18.03 -11.92 9.22
CA ARG A 102 19.25 -12.17 10.01
C ARG A 102 19.03 -11.92 11.49
N THR A 103 18.34 -10.83 11.82
CA THR A 103 18.03 -10.47 13.21
C THR A 103 17.08 -11.48 13.84
N ALA A 104 16.05 -11.94 13.13
CA ALA A 104 15.12 -12.96 13.61
C ALA A 104 15.86 -14.27 13.91
N ALA A 105 16.70 -14.73 12.98
CA ALA A 105 17.50 -15.93 13.14
C ALA A 105 18.49 -15.81 14.32
N SER A 106 19.18 -14.67 14.46
CA SER A 106 20.15 -14.44 15.54
C SER A 106 19.50 -14.43 16.92
N LEU A 107 18.28 -13.89 17.04
CA LEU A 107 17.56 -13.79 18.31
C LEU A 107 16.63 -14.98 18.58
N GLY A 108 16.42 -15.88 17.62
CA GLY A 108 15.50 -17.02 17.73
C GLY A 108 14.03 -16.56 17.87
N VAL A 109 13.65 -15.47 17.21
CA VAL A 109 12.27 -14.93 17.26
C VAL A 109 11.60 -15.03 15.89
N PRO A 110 10.26 -15.16 15.82
CA PRO A 110 9.56 -15.30 14.56
C PRO A 110 9.66 -14.04 13.69
N ALA A 111 9.73 -14.25 12.37
CA ALA A 111 9.72 -13.25 11.33
C ALA A 111 8.41 -13.25 10.55
N VAL A 112 7.80 -12.08 10.38
CA VAL A 112 6.59 -11.86 9.56
C VAL A 112 6.93 -10.93 8.43
N TYR A 113 6.35 -11.15 7.25
CA TYR A 113 6.48 -10.25 6.11
C TYR A 113 5.11 -9.76 5.63
N THR A 114 4.94 -8.44 5.44
CA THR A 114 3.76 -7.91 4.73
C THR A 114 4.07 -7.62 3.28
N PHE A 115 3.32 -8.26 2.37
CA PHE A 115 3.44 -8.08 0.94
C PHE A 115 2.74 -6.80 0.47
N HIS A 116 3.43 -5.67 0.56
CA HIS A 116 2.86 -4.35 0.24
C HIS A 116 2.86 -4.00 -1.24
N THR A 117 3.80 -4.52 -2.02
CA THR A 117 4.09 -4.02 -3.36
C THR A 117 4.08 -5.14 -4.39
N ARG A 118 3.39 -4.91 -5.48
CA ARG A 118 3.46 -5.73 -6.67
C ARG A 118 4.72 -5.38 -7.46
N TYR A 119 5.83 -6.03 -7.13
CA TYR A 119 7.14 -5.76 -7.73
C TYR A 119 7.18 -6.07 -9.23
N ASP A 120 6.27 -6.92 -9.72
CA ASP A 120 6.05 -7.25 -11.13
C ASP A 120 5.57 -6.07 -12.00
N HIS A 121 5.12 -4.97 -11.40
CA HIS A 121 4.65 -3.77 -12.11
C HIS A 121 5.49 -2.51 -11.86
N TYR A 122 6.47 -2.57 -10.96
CA TYR A 122 7.09 -1.36 -10.42
C TYR A 122 8.45 -0.98 -11.00
N LEU A 123 9.27 -1.94 -11.43
CA LEU A 123 10.67 -1.71 -11.78
C LEU A 123 10.97 -1.64 -13.28
N GLY A 124 10.12 -2.14 -14.15
CA GLY A 124 10.40 -2.27 -15.57
C GLY A 124 10.53 -0.95 -16.34
N ARG A 125 10.01 0.15 -15.79
CA ARG A 125 9.98 1.45 -16.50
C ARG A 125 11.12 2.40 -16.13
N ALA A 126 11.82 2.17 -15.02
CA ALA A 126 12.81 3.12 -14.49
C ALA A 126 14.21 3.00 -15.10
N ALA A 127 14.58 1.90 -15.76
CA ALA A 127 15.97 1.57 -16.04
C ALA A 127 16.40 1.49 -17.51
N GLY A 128 15.48 1.62 -18.49
CA GLY A 128 15.85 1.48 -19.92
C GLY A 128 16.43 0.11 -20.30
N ILE A 129 16.42 -0.85 -19.39
CA ILE A 129 16.82 -2.25 -19.54
C ILE A 129 15.55 -3.06 -19.79
N ASP A 130 15.66 -4.22 -20.42
CA ASP A 130 14.55 -5.16 -20.65
C ASP A 130 13.67 -5.30 -19.38
N GLY A 131 12.59 -4.52 -19.36
CA GLY A 131 11.72 -4.33 -18.17
C GLY A 131 11.20 -5.65 -17.62
N GLY A 132 10.90 -6.62 -18.48
CA GLY A 132 10.41 -7.92 -18.09
C GLY A 132 11.39 -8.75 -17.26
N ARG A 133 12.70 -8.60 -17.48
CA ARG A 133 13.71 -9.31 -16.70
C ARG A 133 13.86 -8.75 -15.28
N ILE A 134 13.84 -7.42 -15.15
CA ILE A 134 13.92 -6.76 -13.84
C ILE A 134 12.67 -7.05 -13.01
N GLU A 135 11.51 -7.02 -13.63
CA GLU A 135 10.24 -7.37 -12.99
C GLU A 135 10.24 -8.81 -12.49
N ARG A 136 10.71 -9.76 -13.31
CA ARG A 136 10.85 -11.18 -12.89
C ARG A 136 11.84 -11.33 -11.75
N LEU A 137 12.98 -10.64 -11.81
CA LEU A 137 13.98 -10.67 -10.73
C LEU A 137 13.36 -10.19 -9.41
N ALA A 138 12.74 -9.00 -9.41
CA ALA A 138 12.17 -8.42 -8.21
C ALA A 138 11.01 -9.27 -7.64
N ARG A 139 10.19 -9.84 -8.50
CA ARG A 139 9.12 -10.76 -8.12
C ARG A 139 9.70 -12.01 -7.43
N ARG A 140 10.69 -12.67 -8.07
CA ARG A 140 11.30 -13.88 -7.51
C ARG A 140 12.03 -13.62 -6.20
N LEU A 141 12.69 -12.47 -6.06
CA LEU A 141 13.28 -12.05 -4.80
C LEU A 141 12.24 -11.91 -3.70
N ALA A 142 11.09 -11.27 -4.02
CA ALA A 142 10.01 -11.09 -3.05
C ALA A 142 9.31 -12.41 -2.66
N GLU A 143 9.12 -13.33 -3.62
CA GLU A 143 8.54 -14.65 -3.42
C GLU A 143 9.46 -15.52 -2.53
N GLY A 144 10.75 -15.60 -2.86
CA GLY A 144 11.71 -16.37 -2.05
C GLY A 144 11.92 -15.75 -0.67
N PHE A 145 11.90 -14.43 -0.54
CA PHE A 145 11.91 -13.78 0.77
C PHE A 145 10.68 -14.18 1.61
N ALA A 146 9.50 -14.22 1.00
CA ALA A 146 8.28 -14.66 1.67
C ALA A 146 8.43 -16.07 2.26
N ASP A 147 9.03 -17.00 1.52
CA ASP A 147 9.25 -18.38 1.96
C ASP A 147 10.30 -18.53 3.08
N MET A 148 11.11 -17.51 3.30
CA MET A 148 12.07 -17.47 4.42
C MET A 148 11.46 -16.91 5.72
N THR A 149 10.18 -16.51 5.72
CA THR A 149 9.47 -15.97 6.89
C THR A 149 8.51 -17.00 7.48
N ASP A 150 8.21 -16.87 8.78
CA ASP A 150 7.27 -17.76 9.48
C ASP A 150 5.82 -17.54 9.06
N ALA A 151 5.49 -16.33 8.58
CA ALA A 151 4.20 -16.02 7.99
C ALA A 151 4.26 -14.78 7.08
N VAL A 152 3.38 -14.78 6.08
CA VAL A 152 3.16 -13.64 5.17
C VAL A 152 1.80 -13.02 5.43
N ILE A 153 1.75 -11.70 5.54
CA ILE A 153 0.51 -10.93 5.54
C ILE A 153 0.24 -10.45 4.11
N ALA A 154 -0.88 -10.87 3.55
CA ALA A 154 -1.42 -10.34 2.30
C ALA A 154 -2.51 -9.30 2.61
N PRO A 155 -2.48 -8.10 2.00
CA PRO A 155 -3.46 -7.04 2.29
C PRO A 155 -4.84 -7.31 1.68
N SER A 156 -4.97 -8.30 0.80
CA SER A 156 -6.23 -8.70 0.18
C SER A 156 -6.23 -10.17 -0.22
N GLU A 157 -7.41 -10.74 -0.43
CA GLU A 157 -7.57 -12.11 -0.88
C GLU A 157 -7.01 -12.33 -2.30
N SER A 158 -7.16 -11.32 -3.16
CA SER A 158 -6.56 -11.34 -4.51
C SER A 158 -5.03 -11.43 -4.45
N VAL A 159 -4.39 -10.68 -3.53
CA VAL A 159 -2.92 -10.76 -3.34
C VAL A 159 -2.52 -12.10 -2.75
N ARG A 160 -3.27 -12.63 -1.77
CA ARG A 160 -3.03 -13.98 -1.24
C ARG A 160 -3.06 -15.03 -2.36
N ALA A 161 -4.10 -15.00 -3.18
CA ALA A 161 -4.24 -15.93 -4.31
C ALA A 161 -3.10 -15.75 -5.34
N LEU A 162 -2.70 -14.51 -5.62
CA LEU A 162 -1.60 -14.20 -6.54
C LEU A 162 -0.28 -14.80 -6.06
N ILE A 163 0.16 -14.53 -4.84
CA ILE A 163 1.44 -15.00 -4.32
C ILE A 163 1.45 -16.51 -4.10
N ALA A 164 0.31 -17.11 -3.72
CA ALA A 164 0.17 -18.56 -3.65
C ALA A 164 0.27 -19.21 -5.05
N ALA A 165 -0.35 -18.61 -6.08
CA ALA A 165 -0.21 -19.08 -7.46
C ALA A 165 1.22 -18.95 -8.00
N HIS A 166 2.02 -18.03 -7.48
CA HIS A 166 3.44 -17.89 -7.78
C HIS A 166 4.34 -18.90 -7.05
N GLY A 167 3.76 -19.75 -6.19
CA GLY A 167 4.47 -20.84 -5.52
C GLY A 167 4.99 -20.52 -4.12
N VAL A 168 4.58 -19.40 -3.51
CA VAL A 168 4.91 -19.12 -2.11
C VAL A 168 4.25 -20.17 -1.22
N THR A 169 5.05 -20.84 -0.40
CA THR A 169 4.67 -21.96 0.47
C THR A 169 4.49 -21.55 1.94
N ALA A 170 5.09 -20.43 2.35
CA ALA A 170 4.92 -19.88 3.70
C ALA A 170 3.44 -19.66 4.03
N PRO A 171 3.03 -19.79 5.31
CA PRO A 171 1.65 -19.52 5.72
C PRO A 171 1.23 -18.09 5.40
N ILE A 172 0.18 -17.92 4.58
CA ILE A 172 -0.33 -16.60 4.19
C ILE A 172 -1.60 -16.27 4.97
N ARG A 173 -1.62 -15.12 5.64
CA ARG A 173 -2.79 -14.55 6.32
C ARG A 173 -3.27 -13.31 5.59
N VAL A 174 -4.58 -13.20 5.39
CA VAL A 174 -5.17 -11.98 4.81
C VAL A 174 -5.52 -11.03 5.94
N ILE A 175 -4.74 -9.96 6.06
CA ILE A 175 -4.96 -8.90 7.05
C ILE A 175 -4.82 -7.57 6.31
N PRO A 176 -5.93 -6.91 5.97
CA PRO A 176 -5.91 -5.61 5.31
C PRO A 176 -5.28 -4.53 6.21
N THR A 177 -4.64 -3.55 5.58
CA THR A 177 -4.25 -2.31 6.28
C THR A 177 -5.48 -1.61 6.83
N GLY A 178 -5.44 -1.26 8.11
CA GLY A 178 -6.52 -0.57 8.79
C GLY A 178 -6.60 0.91 8.43
N ILE A 179 -7.81 1.45 8.49
CA ILE A 179 -8.13 2.86 8.27
C ILE A 179 -8.76 3.42 9.53
N ASP A 180 -8.39 4.65 9.89
CA ASP A 180 -9.07 5.42 10.94
C ASP A 180 -10.45 5.88 10.43
N LEU A 181 -11.47 5.04 10.68
CA LEU A 181 -12.84 5.29 10.24
C LEU A 181 -13.42 6.56 10.85
N ALA A 182 -13.10 6.85 12.12
CA ALA A 182 -13.59 8.03 12.82
C ALA A 182 -13.03 9.30 12.17
N ARG A 183 -11.73 9.32 11.92
CA ARG A 183 -11.06 10.43 11.23
C ARG A 183 -11.59 10.64 9.82
N MET A 184 -11.73 9.57 9.02
CA MET A 184 -12.27 9.68 7.65
C MET A 184 -13.72 10.16 7.65
N GLY A 185 -14.53 9.75 8.62
CA GLY A 185 -15.92 10.16 8.76
C GLY A 185 -16.13 11.60 9.27
N ALA A 186 -15.08 12.25 9.80
CA ALA A 186 -15.15 13.58 10.42
C ALA A 186 -14.86 14.74 9.44
N GLY A 187 -14.70 14.46 8.14
CA GLY A 187 -14.35 15.47 7.13
C GLY A 187 -15.41 16.55 6.97
N ASP A 188 -14.98 17.83 6.91
CA ASP A 188 -15.86 18.98 6.64
C ASP A 188 -16.08 19.17 5.13
N ARG A 189 -17.21 18.62 4.64
CA ARG A 189 -17.64 18.75 3.24
C ARG A 189 -17.84 20.21 2.86
N GLY A 190 -18.46 21.02 3.74
CA GLY A 190 -18.82 22.40 3.44
C GLY A 190 -17.61 23.29 3.25
N ALA A 191 -16.69 23.24 4.24
CA ALA A 191 -15.46 24.03 4.20
C ALA A 191 -14.60 23.68 2.97
N MET A 192 -14.42 22.38 2.68
CA MET A 192 -13.60 21.97 1.54
C MET A 192 -14.24 22.31 0.20
N ARG A 193 -15.56 22.16 0.03
CA ARG A 193 -16.26 22.60 -1.19
C ARG A 193 -16.14 24.10 -1.40
N ALA A 194 -16.27 24.90 -0.34
CA ALA A 194 -16.09 26.35 -0.42
C ALA A 194 -14.65 26.71 -0.83
N ARG A 195 -13.64 26.06 -0.26
CA ARG A 195 -12.22 26.24 -0.64
C ARG A 195 -11.96 25.90 -2.11
N LEU A 196 -12.62 24.86 -2.63
CA LEU A 196 -12.52 24.44 -4.02
C LEU A 196 -13.40 25.26 -4.98
N GLY A 197 -14.19 26.23 -4.47
CA GLY A 197 -15.11 27.02 -5.27
C GLY A 197 -16.30 26.23 -5.84
N LEU A 198 -16.68 25.11 -5.21
CA LEU A 198 -17.79 24.26 -5.66
C LEU A 198 -19.12 24.80 -5.16
N GLY A 199 -20.06 24.95 -6.09
CA GLY A 199 -21.44 25.34 -5.76
C GLY A 199 -22.22 24.22 -5.06
N ALA A 200 -23.35 24.58 -4.44
CA ALA A 200 -24.20 23.60 -3.75
C ALA A 200 -24.73 22.49 -4.69
N ASP A 201 -25.03 22.87 -5.93
CA ASP A 201 -25.58 21.96 -6.96
C ASP A 201 -24.50 21.30 -7.85
N ASP A 202 -23.23 21.60 -7.63
CA ASP A 202 -22.16 20.96 -8.40
C ASP A 202 -22.01 19.49 -7.99
N PHE A 203 -21.84 18.61 -8.98
CA PHE A 203 -21.56 17.20 -8.75
C PHE A 203 -20.04 16.98 -8.81
N ALA A 204 -19.43 16.59 -7.70
CA ALA A 204 -17.98 16.45 -7.58
C ALA A 204 -17.54 14.98 -7.77
N VAL A 205 -16.85 14.70 -8.88
CA VAL A 205 -16.07 13.48 -9.08
C VAL A 205 -14.69 13.70 -8.50
N GLY A 206 -14.19 12.80 -7.66
CA GLY A 206 -12.89 12.95 -7.04
C GLY A 206 -11.90 11.84 -7.39
N HIS A 207 -10.62 12.17 -7.36
CA HIS A 207 -9.52 11.22 -7.39
C HIS A 207 -8.39 11.67 -6.45
N LEU A 208 -7.76 10.71 -5.78
CA LEU A 208 -6.59 10.93 -4.93
C LEU A 208 -5.55 9.86 -5.20
N GLY A 209 -4.28 10.27 -5.39
CA GLY A 209 -3.18 9.33 -5.58
C GLY A 209 -1.96 9.94 -6.25
N ARG A 210 -0.87 9.17 -6.32
CA ARG A 210 0.31 9.57 -7.10
C ARG A 210 -0.05 9.70 -8.58
N LEU A 211 0.40 10.76 -9.22
CA LEU A 211 0.14 11.00 -10.63
C LEU A 211 1.20 10.31 -11.51
N THR A 212 1.12 8.98 -11.59
CA THR A 212 2.05 8.10 -12.27
C THR A 212 1.32 7.16 -13.24
N GLU A 213 2.02 6.65 -14.26
CA GLU A 213 1.46 5.82 -15.33
C GLU A 213 0.78 4.54 -14.81
N GLU A 214 1.32 3.92 -13.74
CA GLU A 214 0.75 2.69 -13.17
C GLU A 214 -0.63 2.89 -12.56
N LYS A 215 -1.04 4.15 -12.31
CA LYS A 215 -2.39 4.47 -11.82
C LYS A 215 -3.45 4.57 -12.92
N ASN A 216 -3.07 4.28 -14.16
CA ASN A 216 -3.96 4.29 -15.33
C ASN A 216 -4.71 5.62 -15.51
N LEU A 217 -3.99 6.73 -15.26
CA LEU A 217 -4.59 8.06 -15.23
C LEU A 217 -4.98 8.60 -16.61
N ARG A 218 -4.36 8.10 -17.70
CA ARG A 218 -4.80 8.47 -19.07
C ARG A 218 -6.20 7.96 -19.33
N TYR A 219 -6.48 6.71 -18.99
CA TYR A 219 -7.82 6.14 -19.07
C TYR A 219 -8.82 6.93 -18.20
N LEU A 220 -8.44 7.23 -16.95
CA LEU A 220 -9.31 7.97 -16.04
C LEU A 220 -9.61 9.37 -16.57
N ALA A 221 -8.60 10.09 -17.07
CA ALA A 221 -8.77 11.42 -17.64
C ALA A 221 -9.71 11.42 -18.86
N GLU A 222 -9.55 10.44 -19.75
CA GLU A 222 -10.44 10.27 -20.91
C GLU A 222 -11.89 10.02 -20.45
N ALA A 223 -12.12 9.10 -19.53
CA ALA A 223 -13.45 8.80 -19.00
C ALA A 223 -14.09 10.01 -18.30
N VAL A 224 -13.32 10.73 -17.50
CA VAL A 224 -13.77 11.93 -16.78
C VAL A 224 -14.05 13.07 -17.78
N ALA A 225 -13.18 13.29 -18.77
CA ALA A 225 -13.42 14.34 -19.78
C ALA A 225 -14.70 14.09 -20.57
N LEU A 226 -14.97 12.86 -20.98
CA LEU A 226 -16.23 12.45 -21.62
C LEU A 226 -17.43 12.75 -20.72
N PHE A 227 -17.34 12.44 -19.43
CA PHE A 227 -18.41 12.74 -18.48
C PHE A 227 -18.63 14.25 -18.31
N LEU A 228 -17.58 15.04 -18.09
CA LEU A 228 -17.63 16.47 -17.89
C LEU A 228 -18.21 17.21 -19.10
N GLY A 229 -17.85 16.80 -20.32
CA GLY A 229 -18.34 17.38 -21.56
C GLY A 229 -19.87 17.33 -21.73
N HIS A 230 -20.52 16.38 -21.06
CA HIS A 230 -22.00 16.24 -21.07
C HIS A 230 -22.69 16.76 -19.81
N HIS A 231 -21.93 17.19 -18.79
CA HIS A 231 -22.46 17.58 -17.47
C HIS A 231 -21.88 18.93 -17.02
N ALA A 232 -22.47 20.04 -17.44
CA ALA A 232 -21.95 21.38 -17.20
C ALA A 232 -21.78 21.75 -15.70
N ARG A 233 -22.53 21.11 -14.80
CA ARG A 233 -22.42 21.25 -13.33
C ARG A 233 -21.52 20.21 -12.67
N ALA A 234 -20.92 19.34 -13.43
CA ALA A 234 -19.94 18.39 -12.88
C ALA A 234 -18.58 19.06 -12.71
N ARG A 235 -17.87 18.68 -11.66
CA ARG A 235 -16.51 19.11 -11.36
C ARG A 235 -15.64 17.87 -11.10
N PHE A 236 -14.40 17.93 -11.54
CA PHE A 236 -13.40 16.93 -11.20
C PHE A 236 -12.41 17.52 -10.19
N ILE A 237 -12.30 16.94 -9.01
CA ILE A 237 -11.35 17.33 -7.98
C ILE A 237 -10.26 16.29 -7.89
N LEU A 238 -9.02 16.70 -8.17
CA LEU A 238 -7.85 15.84 -8.25
C LEU A 238 -6.85 16.23 -7.17
N LEU A 239 -6.45 15.29 -6.32
CA LEU A 239 -5.38 15.50 -5.35
C LEU A 239 -4.23 14.53 -5.64
N GLY A 240 -3.06 15.09 -5.90
CA GLY A 240 -1.87 14.29 -6.10
C GLY A 240 -0.74 14.98 -6.83
N HIS A 241 0.42 14.39 -6.66
CA HIS A 241 1.67 14.83 -7.27
C HIS A 241 2.30 13.72 -8.11
N GLY A 242 2.96 14.10 -9.20
CA GLY A 242 3.68 13.15 -10.05
C GLY A 242 3.90 13.60 -11.49
N PRO A 243 4.68 12.85 -12.26
CA PRO A 243 5.12 13.23 -13.61
C PRO A 243 3.97 13.34 -14.63
N MET A 244 2.81 12.75 -14.36
CA MET A 244 1.68 12.83 -15.28
C MET A 244 0.88 14.13 -15.18
N ARG A 245 1.15 15.02 -14.22
CA ARG A 245 0.36 16.23 -14.00
C ARG A 245 0.17 17.05 -15.27
N ALA A 246 1.25 17.43 -15.95
CA ALA A 246 1.18 18.21 -17.17
C ALA A 246 0.37 17.52 -18.27
N ALA A 247 0.56 16.21 -18.46
CA ALA A 247 -0.17 15.45 -19.48
C ALA A 247 -1.69 15.36 -19.19
N LEU A 248 -2.09 15.38 -17.91
CA LEU A 248 -3.50 15.43 -17.51
C LEU A 248 -4.10 16.81 -17.77
N ASP A 249 -3.39 17.88 -17.41
CA ASP A 249 -3.81 19.25 -17.65
C ASP A 249 -3.99 19.52 -19.18
N ASP A 250 -3.04 19.07 -20.00
CA ASP A 250 -3.12 19.15 -21.47
C ASP A 250 -4.31 18.37 -22.02
N HIS A 251 -4.58 17.17 -21.48
CA HIS A 251 -5.72 16.36 -21.92
C HIS A 251 -7.06 17.05 -21.63
N PHE A 252 -7.27 17.57 -20.43
CA PHE A 252 -8.50 18.29 -20.08
C PHE A 252 -8.67 19.60 -20.84
N ALA A 253 -7.56 20.30 -21.15
CA ALA A 253 -7.58 21.49 -22.00
C ALA A 253 -7.99 21.14 -23.44
N ALA A 254 -7.40 20.10 -24.02
CA ALA A 254 -7.74 19.63 -25.37
C ALA A 254 -9.20 19.16 -25.48
N ALA A 255 -9.73 18.55 -24.41
CA ALA A 255 -11.14 18.15 -24.32
C ALA A 255 -12.10 19.32 -24.07
N GLY A 256 -11.63 20.54 -23.83
CA GLY A 256 -12.44 21.73 -23.56
C GLY A 256 -13.12 21.77 -22.20
N VAL A 257 -12.66 20.95 -21.24
CA VAL A 257 -13.29 20.83 -19.90
C VAL A 257 -12.38 21.30 -18.75
N ALA A 258 -11.25 21.95 -19.06
CA ALA A 258 -10.28 22.39 -18.05
C ALA A 258 -10.88 23.28 -16.95
N ALA A 259 -11.88 24.12 -17.28
CA ALA A 259 -12.57 24.98 -16.32
C ALA A 259 -13.40 24.19 -15.26
N GLN A 260 -13.65 22.91 -15.48
CA GLN A 260 -14.36 22.02 -14.57
C GLN A 260 -13.41 21.18 -13.70
N VAL A 261 -12.09 21.34 -13.85
CA VAL A 261 -11.06 20.55 -13.14
C VAL A 261 -10.37 21.39 -12.08
N HIS A 262 -10.37 20.91 -10.85
CA HIS A 262 -9.73 21.53 -9.69
C HIS A 262 -8.65 20.59 -9.17
N ALA A 263 -7.40 20.85 -9.52
CA ALA A 263 -6.29 19.98 -9.18
C ALA A 263 -5.43 20.60 -8.07
N LEU A 264 -5.22 19.84 -7.00
CA LEU A 264 -4.37 20.15 -5.86
C LEU A 264 -3.15 19.24 -5.85
N ASP A 265 -1.99 19.75 -5.45
CA ASP A 265 -0.76 18.95 -5.37
C ASP A 265 -0.65 18.22 -4.04
N VAL A 266 -0.83 18.91 -2.93
CA VAL A 266 -0.69 18.40 -1.56
C VAL A 266 -1.74 19.04 -0.65
N LEU A 267 -2.21 18.27 0.30
CA LEU A 267 -3.01 18.72 1.46
C LEU A 267 -2.35 18.24 2.74
N GLU A 268 -2.58 18.96 3.83
CA GLU A 268 -2.18 18.50 5.15
C GLU A 268 -2.98 17.24 5.54
N SER A 269 -2.39 16.42 6.40
CA SER A 269 -2.95 15.11 6.74
C SER A 269 -4.36 15.19 7.33
N ASP A 270 -4.68 16.24 8.08
CA ASP A 270 -5.99 16.49 8.68
C ASP A 270 -7.06 16.96 7.67
N GLU A 271 -6.65 17.48 6.52
CA GLU A 271 -7.53 17.94 5.45
C GLU A 271 -8.01 16.82 4.51
N ILE A 272 -7.33 15.66 4.51
CA ILE A 272 -7.62 14.54 3.59
C ILE A 272 -9.05 14.03 3.76
N ALA A 273 -9.54 13.90 5.00
CA ALA A 273 -10.92 13.51 5.26
C ALA A 273 -11.93 14.49 4.66
N SER A 274 -11.66 15.80 4.77
CA SER A 274 -12.50 16.85 4.19
C SER A 274 -12.46 16.83 2.66
N PHE A 275 -11.31 16.53 2.07
CA PHE A 275 -11.18 16.37 0.62
C PHE A 275 -12.04 15.20 0.11
N TYR A 276 -12.02 14.04 0.77
CA TYR A 276 -12.96 12.95 0.44
C TYR A 276 -14.41 13.40 0.65
N ALA A 277 -14.74 14.01 1.78
CA ALA A 277 -16.09 14.44 2.07
C ALA A 277 -16.67 15.42 1.02
N ALA A 278 -15.82 16.21 0.35
CA ALA A 278 -16.23 17.13 -0.72
C ALA A 278 -16.80 16.45 -1.96
N MET A 279 -16.47 15.16 -2.17
CA MET A 279 -16.87 14.39 -3.34
C MET A 279 -18.30 13.88 -3.26
N ASP A 280 -18.89 13.63 -4.42
CA ASP A 280 -20.14 12.89 -4.58
C ASP A 280 -19.86 11.44 -5.02
N VAL A 281 -18.78 11.24 -5.79
CA VAL A 281 -18.29 9.93 -6.20
C VAL A 281 -16.77 9.95 -6.30
N PHE A 282 -16.11 8.87 -5.89
CA PHE A 282 -14.68 8.65 -6.07
C PHE A 282 -14.45 7.81 -7.33
N ALA A 283 -13.61 8.29 -8.25
CA ALA A 283 -13.29 7.62 -9.51
C ALA A 283 -11.89 6.99 -9.46
N PHE A 284 -11.80 5.68 -9.74
CA PHE A 284 -10.56 4.95 -9.58
C PHE A 284 -10.34 3.93 -10.70
N ALA A 285 -9.22 4.04 -11.43
CA ALA A 285 -8.94 3.21 -12.61
C ALA A 285 -7.65 2.39 -12.51
N SER A 286 -6.92 2.44 -11.38
CA SER A 286 -5.68 1.67 -11.19
C SER A 286 -5.95 0.17 -11.25
N LEU A 287 -5.06 -0.56 -11.94
CA LEU A 287 -5.13 -2.03 -12.09
C LEU A 287 -4.02 -2.76 -11.31
N SER A 288 -3.13 -2.02 -10.65
CA SER A 288 -1.91 -2.55 -9.99
C SER A 288 -1.92 -2.44 -8.46
N GLU A 289 -3.10 -2.44 -7.85
CA GLU A 289 -3.22 -2.30 -6.40
C GLU A 289 -3.00 -3.62 -5.66
N THR A 290 -2.51 -3.51 -4.43
CA THR A 290 -2.51 -4.63 -3.46
C THR A 290 -3.73 -4.59 -2.56
N GLN A 291 -4.20 -3.39 -2.18
CA GLN A 291 -5.41 -3.16 -1.40
C GLN A 291 -6.28 -2.03 -1.95
N GLY A 292 -5.67 -0.99 -2.53
CA GLY A 292 -6.38 0.21 -2.94
C GLY A 292 -6.86 1.04 -1.74
N LEU A 293 -5.93 1.42 -0.86
CA LEU A 293 -6.23 2.16 0.38
C LEU A 293 -7.14 3.37 0.14
N VAL A 294 -6.88 4.15 -0.91
CA VAL A 294 -7.67 5.33 -1.26
C VAL A 294 -9.14 5.02 -1.57
N VAL A 295 -9.43 3.81 -2.06
CA VAL A 295 -10.81 3.32 -2.28
C VAL A 295 -11.51 3.11 -0.94
N THR A 296 -10.84 2.43 -0.01
CA THR A 296 -11.39 2.16 1.32
C THR A 296 -11.47 3.44 2.18
N GLU A 297 -10.55 4.39 2.02
CA GLU A 297 -10.60 5.72 2.62
C GLU A 297 -11.81 6.55 2.11
N ALA A 298 -12.04 6.56 0.79
CA ALA A 298 -13.21 7.19 0.21
C ALA A 298 -14.51 6.61 0.77
N MET A 299 -14.59 5.28 0.85
CA MET A 299 -15.74 4.57 1.43
C MET A 299 -15.92 4.89 2.92
N ALA A 300 -14.84 4.98 3.70
CA ALA A 300 -14.88 5.35 5.11
C ALA A 300 -15.40 6.79 5.30
N ALA A 301 -15.04 7.71 4.40
CA ALA A 301 -15.62 9.06 4.35
C ALA A 301 -17.08 9.08 3.85
N GLY A 302 -17.65 7.94 3.51
CA GLY A 302 -19.00 7.82 2.98
C GLY A 302 -19.11 8.28 1.53
N VAL A 303 -18.06 8.13 0.74
CA VAL A 303 -18.06 8.46 -0.69
C VAL A 303 -18.22 7.18 -1.50
N PRO A 304 -19.28 7.06 -2.31
CA PRO A 304 -19.44 5.94 -3.23
C PRO A 304 -18.30 5.93 -4.27
N VAL A 305 -17.98 4.73 -4.76
CA VAL A 305 -16.84 4.54 -5.65
C VAL A 305 -17.28 4.00 -7.01
N VAL A 306 -16.73 4.55 -8.09
CA VAL A 306 -16.75 3.93 -9.43
C VAL A 306 -15.30 3.52 -9.74
N ALA A 307 -15.08 2.24 -9.97
CA ALA A 307 -13.74 1.71 -10.19
C ALA A 307 -13.68 0.62 -11.27
N LEU A 308 -12.49 0.43 -11.85
CA LEU A 308 -12.18 -0.78 -12.61
C LEU A 308 -11.91 -1.95 -11.68
N ASP A 309 -12.27 -3.15 -12.12
CA ASP A 309 -12.02 -4.38 -11.38
C ASP A 309 -10.52 -4.70 -11.36
N ALA A 310 -9.94 -4.66 -10.17
CA ALA A 310 -8.54 -4.94 -9.91
C ALA A 310 -8.34 -5.62 -8.57
N PRO A 311 -7.22 -6.34 -8.38
CA PRO A 311 -6.84 -6.87 -7.07
C PRO A 311 -6.88 -5.78 -5.99
N GLY A 312 -7.38 -6.10 -4.80
CA GLY A 312 -7.55 -5.14 -3.71
C GLY A 312 -8.76 -4.22 -3.86
N VAL A 313 -9.03 -3.70 -5.06
CA VAL A 313 -10.17 -2.81 -5.34
C VAL A 313 -11.50 -3.56 -5.20
N ARG A 314 -11.60 -4.78 -5.78
CA ARG A 314 -12.82 -5.60 -5.68
C ARG A 314 -13.15 -5.99 -4.25
N GLU A 315 -12.14 -6.23 -3.44
CA GLU A 315 -12.31 -6.49 -2.00
C GLU A 315 -12.72 -5.22 -1.26
N GLY A 316 -12.15 -4.07 -1.61
CA GLY A 316 -12.50 -2.78 -1.03
C GLY A 316 -13.98 -2.49 -1.19
N LEU A 317 -14.48 -2.52 -2.43
CA LEU A 317 -15.90 -2.31 -2.75
C LEU A 317 -16.77 -3.45 -2.19
N GLY A 318 -16.32 -4.70 -2.26
CA GLY A 318 -16.99 -5.86 -1.71
C GLY A 318 -18.43 -6.02 -2.20
N ARG A 319 -19.24 -6.70 -1.34
CA ARG A 319 -20.69 -6.93 -1.58
C ARG A 319 -21.57 -5.84 -0.93
N ALA A 320 -20.97 -4.84 -0.28
CA ALA A 320 -21.73 -3.87 0.52
C ALA A 320 -22.52 -2.85 -0.31
N GLY A 321 -22.36 -2.83 -1.64
CA GLY A 321 -23.13 -1.95 -2.51
C GLY A 321 -22.71 -0.46 -2.48
N GLY A 322 -21.56 -0.14 -1.88
CA GLY A 322 -21.05 1.23 -1.74
C GLY A 322 -20.42 1.81 -3.01
N GLY A 323 -20.71 1.25 -4.20
CA GLY A 323 -20.16 1.73 -5.45
C GLY A 323 -20.44 0.83 -6.64
N ARG A 324 -19.75 1.08 -7.75
CA ARG A 324 -19.85 0.30 -8.98
C ARG A 324 -18.48 -0.16 -9.46
N LEU A 325 -18.32 -1.45 -9.60
CA LEU A 325 -17.14 -2.07 -10.18
C LEU A 325 -17.41 -2.38 -11.64
N LEU A 326 -16.53 -1.91 -12.53
CA LEU A 326 -16.57 -2.16 -13.97
C LEU A 326 -15.49 -3.20 -14.33
N PRO A 327 -15.69 -4.01 -15.38
CA PRO A 327 -14.64 -4.90 -15.86
C PRO A 327 -13.31 -4.17 -16.10
N ALA A 328 -12.17 -4.82 -15.82
CA ALA A 328 -10.83 -4.25 -16.02
C ALA A 328 -10.61 -3.70 -17.45
N GLY A 329 -11.20 -4.35 -18.46
CA GLY A 329 -11.15 -3.93 -19.88
C GLY A 329 -12.31 -3.05 -20.32
N ALA A 330 -13.08 -2.47 -19.39
CA ALA A 330 -14.16 -1.53 -19.76
C ALA A 330 -13.58 -0.32 -20.48
N ARG A 331 -14.27 0.15 -21.53
CA ARG A 331 -13.87 1.35 -22.27
C ARG A 331 -14.19 2.63 -21.47
N PRO A 332 -13.48 3.74 -21.71
CA PRO A 332 -13.70 5.02 -21.04
C PRO A 332 -15.16 5.51 -21.09
N GLU A 333 -15.88 5.25 -22.20
CA GLU A 333 -17.29 5.63 -22.33
C GLU A 333 -18.19 4.87 -21.34
N ALA A 334 -17.87 3.61 -21.04
CA ALA A 334 -18.61 2.83 -20.06
C ALA A 334 -18.37 3.35 -18.63
N PHE A 335 -17.16 3.85 -18.35
CA PHE A 335 -16.83 4.47 -17.08
C PHE A 335 -17.55 5.84 -16.96
N ALA A 336 -17.51 6.66 -18.00
CA ALA A 336 -18.24 7.93 -18.06
C ALA A 336 -19.76 7.72 -17.85
N ALA A 337 -20.34 6.70 -18.50
CA ALA A 337 -21.75 6.34 -18.29
C ALA A 337 -22.04 5.89 -16.85
N ALA A 338 -21.10 5.20 -16.21
CA ALA A 338 -21.23 4.86 -14.79
C ALA A 338 -21.24 6.10 -13.91
N LEU A 339 -20.37 7.09 -14.14
CA LEU A 339 -20.39 8.38 -13.43
C LEU A 339 -21.71 9.14 -13.65
N ALA A 340 -22.25 9.12 -14.88
CA ALA A 340 -23.53 9.76 -15.21
C ALA A 340 -24.71 9.14 -14.44
N VAL A 341 -24.70 7.83 -14.20
CA VAL A 341 -25.69 7.17 -13.35
C VAL A 341 -25.65 7.76 -11.94
N PHE A 342 -24.47 7.93 -11.33
CA PHE A 342 -24.34 8.52 -9.99
C PHE A 342 -24.79 9.99 -9.96
N ALA A 343 -24.49 10.76 -11.01
CA ALA A 343 -24.91 12.16 -11.12
C ALA A 343 -26.43 12.34 -11.29
N SER A 344 -27.14 11.30 -11.73
CA SER A 344 -28.60 11.30 -11.90
C SER A 344 -29.38 10.77 -10.69
N LEU A 345 -28.69 10.29 -9.65
CA LEU A 345 -29.33 9.74 -8.47
C LEU A 345 -30.07 10.83 -7.66
N SER A 346 -31.17 10.43 -7.04
CA SER A 346 -31.83 11.29 -6.05
C SER A 346 -30.92 11.46 -4.82
N VAL A 347 -31.11 12.54 -4.06
CA VAL A 347 -30.40 12.77 -2.78
C VAL A 347 -30.57 11.58 -1.84
N ALA A 348 -31.76 10.98 -1.81
CA ALA A 348 -32.04 9.81 -0.97
C ALA A 348 -31.27 8.57 -1.41
N ASP A 349 -31.16 8.32 -2.73
CA ASP A 349 -30.41 7.20 -3.27
C ASP A 349 -28.91 7.36 -3.03
N LEU A 350 -28.39 8.55 -3.25
CA LEU A 350 -26.98 8.86 -2.98
C LEU A 350 -26.66 8.71 -1.48
N SER A 351 -27.58 9.13 -0.58
CA SER A 351 -27.42 8.94 0.86
C SER A 351 -27.34 7.45 1.22
N ARG A 352 -28.20 6.63 0.64
CA ARG A 352 -28.14 5.16 0.85
C ARG A 352 -26.80 4.55 0.40
N LEU A 353 -26.27 5.02 -0.74
CA LEU A 353 -24.96 4.55 -1.21
C LEU A 353 -23.83 5.03 -0.30
N ARG A 354 -23.91 6.22 0.24
CA ARG A 354 -22.95 6.74 1.23
C ARG A 354 -22.93 5.88 2.50
N ASP A 355 -24.10 5.48 3.00
CA ASP A 355 -24.21 4.61 4.18
C ASP A 355 -23.72 3.19 3.87
N ALA A 356 -24.01 2.66 2.68
CA ALA A 356 -23.47 1.38 2.22
C ALA A 356 -21.93 1.41 2.09
N ALA A 357 -21.36 2.53 1.60
CA ALA A 357 -19.92 2.72 1.53
C ALA A 357 -19.27 2.66 2.92
N ARG A 358 -19.79 3.42 3.92
CA ARG A 358 -19.31 3.38 5.31
C ARG A 358 -19.41 1.98 5.91
N THR A 359 -20.54 1.29 5.70
CA THR A 359 -20.73 -0.08 6.16
C THR A 359 -19.72 -1.03 5.55
N GLY A 360 -19.44 -0.89 4.24
CA GLY A 360 -18.41 -1.67 3.55
C GLY A 360 -17.00 -1.44 4.07
N ALA A 361 -16.70 -0.19 4.44
CA ALA A 361 -15.39 0.19 4.98
C ALA A 361 -15.16 -0.31 6.42
N ALA A 362 -16.18 -0.59 7.20
CA ALA A 362 -16.06 -0.94 8.62
C ALA A 362 -15.13 -2.14 8.89
N ARG A 363 -15.05 -3.08 7.99
CA ARG A 363 -14.15 -4.25 8.08
C ARG A 363 -12.66 -3.91 7.90
N PHE A 364 -12.34 -2.70 7.46
CA PHE A 364 -10.99 -2.19 7.29
C PHE A 364 -10.62 -1.23 8.42
N SER A 365 -11.19 -1.36 9.60
CA SER A 365 -10.85 -0.52 10.74
C SER A 365 -9.44 -0.82 11.27
N LEU A 366 -8.86 0.14 12.00
CA LEU A 366 -7.59 -0.05 12.71
C LEU A 366 -7.69 -1.22 13.70
N GLU A 367 -8.82 -1.33 14.39
CA GLU A 367 -9.09 -2.39 15.35
C GLU A 367 -9.07 -3.78 14.68
N ALA A 368 -9.75 -3.94 13.54
CA ALA A 368 -9.79 -5.21 12.80
C ALA A 368 -8.39 -5.64 12.33
N MET A 369 -7.59 -4.69 11.83
CA MET A 369 -6.18 -4.93 11.50
C MET A 369 -5.39 -5.33 12.74
N GLY A 370 -5.53 -4.59 13.84
CA GLY A 370 -4.85 -4.86 15.10
C GLY A 370 -5.17 -6.25 15.65
N ASP A 371 -6.44 -6.66 15.67
CA ASP A 371 -6.89 -7.99 16.10
C ASP A 371 -6.24 -9.10 15.29
N GLY A 372 -6.23 -8.93 13.96
CA GLY A 372 -5.63 -9.91 13.05
C GLY A 372 -4.12 -10.06 13.25
N VAL A 373 -3.40 -8.94 13.34
CA VAL A 373 -1.94 -8.92 13.50
C VAL A 373 -1.54 -9.41 14.89
N GLU A 374 -2.23 -8.97 15.94
CA GLU A 374 -1.95 -9.40 17.32
C GLU A 374 -2.16 -10.91 17.49
N THR A 375 -3.24 -11.46 16.90
CA THR A 375 -3.50 -12.89 16.89
C THR A 375 -2.39 -13.65 16.17
N LEU A 376 -1.96 -13.19 14.98
CA LEU A 376 -0.88 -13.81 14.23
C LEU A 376 0.44 -13.83 15.03
N TYR A 377 0.82 -12.70 15.61
CA TYR A 377 2.03 -12.60 16.39
C TYR A 377 2.00 -13.53 17.63
N ALA A 378 0.88 -13.53 18.35
CA ALA A 378 0.72 -14.38 19.53
C ALA A 378 0.80 -15.88 19.17
N ASP A 379 0.23 -16.28 18.04
CA ASP A 379 0.31 -17.66 17.54
C ASP A 379 1.75 -18.06 17.21
N LEU A 380 2.48 -17.19 16.48
CA LEU A 380 3.87 -17.47 16.11
C LEU A 380 4.80 -17.53 17.32
N ILE A 381 4.69 -16.57 18.25
CA ILE A 381 5.49 -16.54 19.48
C ILE A 381 5.23 -17.80 20.31
N ARG A 382 3.98 -18.25 20.44
CA ARG A 382 3.61 -19.43 21.19
C ARG A 382 4.17 -20.71 20.55
N ASN A 383 4.08 -20.83 19.23
CA ASN A 383 4.58 -21.97 18.48
C ASN A 383 6.11 -22.04 18.49
N GLY A 384 6.81 -20.90 18.36
CA GLY A 384 8.26 -20.81 18.47
C GLY A 384 8.77 -21.26 19.84
N ARG A 385 8.14 -20.81 20.92
CA ARG A 385 8.49 -21.22 22.31
C ARG A 385 8.25 -22.71 22.59
N GLN A 386 7.34 -23.36 21.88
CA GLN A 386 7.09 -24.81 22.02
C GLN A 386 8.13 -25.66 21.28
N ALA A 387 8.70 -25.14 20.18
CA ALA A 387 9.76 -25.83 19.44
C ALA A 387 11.12 -25.80 20.16
N GLU A 388 11.35 -24.82 21.03
CA GLU A 388 12.56 -24.67 21.84
C GLU A 388 12.35 -25.21 23.27
N ALA A 389 12.33 -26.52 23.43
CA ALA A 389 12.60 -27.12 24.76
C ALA A 389 14.07 -26.86 25.12
N PRO A 390 14.40 -26.42 26.36
CA PRO A 390 15.72 -25.92 26.68
C PRO A 390 16.76 -27.06 26.69
N THR A 391 17.57 -27.16 25.64
CA THR A 391 18.81 -27.87 25.63
C THR A 391 19.99 -26.90 25.60
N ALA A 392 21.05 -27.22 26.37
CA ALA A 392 22.23 -26.40 26.64
C ALA A 392 23.09 -26.05 25.41
N ARG A 393 22.53 -25.44 24.36
CA ARG A 393 23.18 -25.13 23.08
C ARG A 393 23.11 -23.64 22.66
N GLY A 394 22.76 -22.73 23.56
CA GLY A 394 22.31 -21.36 23.26
C GLY A 394 23.22 -20.46 22.42
N VAL A 395 24.55 -20.60 22.43
CA VAL A 395 25.46 -19.70 21.69
C VAL A 395 25.74 -20.20 20.26
N TRP A 396 25.83 -21.52 20.07
CA TRP A 396 26.08 -22.12 18.76
C TRP A 396 24.84 -22.17 17.87
N THR A 397 23.64 -22.23 18.45
CA THR A 397 22.36 -22.23 17.70
C THR A 397 22.10 -20.91 16.99
N GLY A 398 22.40 -19.78 17.63
CA GLY A 398 22.24 -18.45 17.00
C GLY A 398 23.18 -18.23 15.80
N ALA A 399 24.47 -18.62 15.94
CA ALA A 399 25.43 -18.50 14.84
C ALA A 399 25.08 -19.43 13.66
N TRP A 400 24.62 -20.66 13.92
CA TRP A 400 24.14 -21.55 12.87
C TRP A 400 22.85 -21.07 12.21
N ALA A 401 21.91 -20.53 12.99
CA ALA A 401 20.68 -19.96 12.46
C ALA A 401 20.96 -18.72 11.57
N GLU A 402 21.90 -17.86 11.99
CA GLU A 402 22.34 -16.70 11.19
C GLU A 402 23.03 -17.15 9.88
N LEU A 403 23.90 -18.17 9.92
CA LEU A 403 24.50 -18.75 8.72
C LEU A 403 23.47 -19.40 7.80
N THR A 404 22.45 -20.06 8.34
CA THR A 404 21.38 -20.66 7.55
C THR A 404 20.53 -19.59 6.88
N ALA A 405 20.19 -18.50 7.60
CA ALA A 405 19.47 -17.36 7.03
C ALA A 405 20.29 -16.69 5.92
N GLU A 406 21.60 -16.51 6.12
CA GLU A 406 22.49 -15.94 5.09
C GLU A 406 22.55 -16.84 3.85
N ALA A 407 22.69 -18.15 4.03
CA ALA A 407 22.65 -19.11 2.92
C ALA A 407 21.34 -19.05 2.14
N GLY A 408 20.20 -18.98 2.84
CA GLY A 408 18.88 -18.82 2.22
C GLY A 408 18.74 -17.51 1.43
N ILE A 409 19.23 -16.39 1.96
CA ILE A 409 19.25 -15.10 1.25
C ILE A 409 20.08 -15.17 -0.03
N VAL A 410 21.29 -15.74 0.05
CA VAL A 410 22.17 -15.91 -1.12
C VAL A 410 21.54 -16.84 -2.16
N GLU A 411 20.97 -17.97 -1.73
CA GLU A 411 20.26 -18.89 -2.61
C GLU A 411 19.07 -18.24 -3.31
N ASN A 412 18.27 -17.47 -2.60
CA ASN A 412 17.17 -16.69 -3.17
C ASN A 412 17.66 -15.71 -4.25
N ILE A 413 18.75 -14.98 -3.99
CA ILE A 413 19.35 -14.05 -4.96
C ILE A 413 19.80 -14.82 -6.22
N LEU A 414 20.49 -15.94 -6.07
CA LEU A 414 20.96 -16.75 -7.18
C LEU A 414 19.81 -17.35 -8.00
N HIS A 415 18.78 -17.86 -7.35
CA HIS A 415 17.57 -18.37 -7.98
C HIS A 415 16.84 -17.27 -8.78
N ALA A 416 16.69 -16.08 -8.20
CA ALA A 416 16.04 -14.96 -8.83
C ALA A 416 16.80 -14.47 -10.07
N ILE A 417 18.13 -14.38 -10.01
CA ILE A 417 19.01 -14.07 -11.14
C ILE A 417 18.86 -15.13 -12.23
N GLY A 418 18.94 -16.42 -11.88
CA GLY A 418 18.77 -17.52 -12.82
C GLY A 418 17.41 -17.51 -13.53
N ALA A 419 16.35 -17.19 -12.82
CA ALA A 419 15.00 -17.06 -13.38
C ALA A 419 14.88 -15.84 -14.33
N ALA A 420 15.51 -14.72 -13.97
CA ALA A 420 15.48 -13.49 -14.80
C ALA A 420 16.26 -13.66 -16.13
N LEU A 421 17.29 -14.52 -16.15
CA LEU A 421 18.11 -14.80 -17.33
C LEU A 421 17.48 -15.82 -18.30
N ARG A 422 16.49 -16.60 -17.86
CA ARG A 422 15.79 -17.56 -18.74
C ARG A 422 14.91 -16.83 -19.74
N PRO A 423 14.91 -17.26 -21.02
CA PRO A 423 13.94 -16.74 -21.99
C PRO A 423 12.52 -17.13 -21.55
N GLU A 424 11.53 -16.29 -21.83
CA GLU A 424 10.13 -16.65 -21.61
C GLU A 424 9.77 -17.88 -22.45
N PRO A 425 9.01 -18.84 -21.88
CA PRO A 425 8.35 -19.81 -22.72
C PRO A 425 7.46 -19.02 -23.70
N SER A 426 7.65 -19.25 -25.00
CA SER A 426 6.81 -18.66 -26.04
C SER A 426 5.34 -18.92 -25.67
N GLU A 427 4.55 -17.86 -25.51
CA GLU A 427 3.11 -18.01 -25.37
C GLU A 427 2.60 -18.88 -26.52
N PRO A 428 1.75 -19.88 -26.25
CA PRO A 428 1.08 -20.59 -27.35
C PRO A 428 0.30 -19.55 -28.14
N ALA A 429 0.51 -19.51 -29.44
CA ALA A 429 -0.21 -18.63 -30.36
C ALA A 429 -1.72 -18.75 -30.14
N PRO A 430 -2.49 -17.64 -30.29
CA PRO A 430 -3.91 -17.58 -30.01
C PRO A 430 -4.75 -18.54 -30.85
#